data_80e0ac295663d9f593cd5152ded25f87
#
_entry.id   80e0ac295663d9f593cd5152ded25f87
#
_cell.length_a   1.000
_cell.length_b   1.000
_cell.length_c   1.000
_cell.angle_alpha   90.00
_cell.angle_beta   90.00
_cell.angle_gamma   90.00
#
_symmetry.space_group_name_H-M   'P 1'
#
loop_
_entity.id
_entity.type
_entity.pdbx_description
1 polymer ?
#
loop_
_entity_poly.entity_id
_entity_poly.type
_entity_poly.pdbx_seq_one_letter_code
_entity_poly.pdbx_strand_id
1 'polypeptide(L)'
;MVKNIETVNLRSLLFLQKNKKTLHPQMIKKWESQGCKKQGTWQEVFGADIYTDEIFMAWHYARYVERMAQTARSIYNVPLYVNAAMNSRGRKPGEYPSAGPLAHLIDVWRCGAPNIDILAPDLYDDGFTNWVAQYKLHNNPLFIPEIRLTDNNGVRAFYIFGEHDAIGISPFSIEDGSDSSDSPLVQSYTRLKELMPLLTEYQGKGMIKGVLFNQKDKERIITDDDLSITCRHYFTLPWDPRATDGSAWPEGGGLILK
;
A
#
# COMPACT_ATOMS: atom_id res chain seq x y z
N MET A 1 -19.96 20.07 17.24
CA MET A 1 -20.44 19.55 15.93
C MET A 1 -20.39 20.73 14.94
N VAL A 2 -19.32 20.81 14.14
CA VAL A 2 -19.20 21.85 13.11
C VAL A 2 -20.15 21.44 12.00
N LYS A 3 -21.19 22.26 11.77
CA LYS A 3 -22.08 22.06 10.62
C LYS A 3 -21.26 22.28 9.35
N ASN A 4 -21.02 21.22 8.62
CA ASN A 4 -20.36 21.23 7.31
C ASN A 4 -21.20 22.02 6.30
N ILE A 5 -20.91 23.33 6.16
CA ILE A 5 -21.62 24.24 5.23
C ILE A 5 -20.84 24.37 3.91
N GLU A 6 -19.63 23.81 3.81
CA GLU A 6 -18.86 23.90 2.57
C GLU A 6 -19.44 23.02 1.46
N THR A 7 -19.72 23.68 0.34
CA THR A 7 -20.16 23.01 -0.88
C THR A 7 -19.00 22.31 -1.54
N VAL A 8 -19.09 20.99 -1.68
CA VAL A 8 -18.17 20.24 -2.51
C VAL A 8 -18.40 20.63 -3.96
N ASN A 9 -17.45 21.33 -4.55
CA ASN A 9 -17.42 21.46 -5.99
C ASN A 9 -16.60 20.30 -6.55
N LEU A 10 -17.27 19.27 -7.04
CA LEU A 10 -16.61 18.12 -7.65
C LEU A 10 -15.78 18.47 -8.90
N ARG A 11 -15.78 19.72 -9.36
CA ARG A 11 -14.76 20.19 -10.32
C ARG A 11 -13.35 20.10 -9.72
N SER A 12 -13.21 20.25 -8.41
CA SER A 12 -11.95 19.97 -7.69
C SER A 12 -11.68 18.48 -7.54
N LEU A 13 -12.73 17.65 -7.61
CA LEU A 13 -12.68 16.19 -7.58
C LEU A 13 -12.87 15.60 -8.99
N LEU A 14 -12.47 16.31 -10.04
CA LEU A 14 -12.56 15.88 -11.46
C LEU A 14 -11.89 14.54 -11.72
N PHE A 15 -10.97 14.13 -10.87
CA PHE A 15 -10.40 12.79 -10.86
C PHE A 15 -11.48 11.71 -10.69
N LEU A 16 -12.48 11.93 -9.82
CA LEU A 16 -13.62 11.04 -9.63
C LEU A 16 -14.43 10.83 -10.92
N GLN A 17 -14.56 11.88 -11.75
CA GLN A 17 -15.37 11.82 -12.96
C GLN A 17 -14.69 11.12 -14.14
N LYS A 18 -13.36 11.26 -14.27
CA LYS A 18 -12.61 10.72 -15.42
C LYS A 18 -12.26 9.23 -15.27
N ASN A 19 -12.13 8.73 -14.05
CA ASN A 19 -11.61 7.40 -13.78
C ASN A 19 -12.42 6.63 -12.72
N LYS A 20 -13.75 6.62 -12.81
CA LYS A 20 -14.61 5.89 -11.86
C LYS A 20 -14.15 4.44 -11.62
N LYS A 21 -13.61 3.78 -12.66
CA LYS A 21 -13.12 2.39 -12.58
C LYS A 21 -11.85 2.24 -11.76
N THR A 22 -11.13 3.32 -11.48
CA THR A 22 -9.84 3.30 -10.76
C THR A 22 -9.95 3.80 -9.32
N LEU A 23 -11.12 4.25 -8.88
CA LEU A 23 -11.33 4.70 -7.50
C LEU A 23 -11.36 3.53 -6.52
N HIS A 24 -11.00 3.80 -5.27
CA HIS A 24 -11.13 2.82 -4.22
C HIS A 24 -12.61 2.36 -4.08
N PRO A 25 -12.88 1.04 -3.96
CA PRO A 25 -14.26 0.51 -3.95
C PRO A 25 -15.18 1.14 -2.91
N GLN A 26 -14.66 1.47 -1.72
CA GLN A 26 -15.46 2.14 -0.68
C GLN A 26 -15.88 3.55 -1.08
N MET A 27 -15.00 4.30 -1.75
CA MET A 27 -15.31 5.63 -2.26
C MET A 27 -16.40 5.58 -3.34
N ILE A 28 -16.27 4.63 -4.27
CA ILE A 28 -17.28 4.40 -5.31
C ILE A 28 -18.63 4.11 -4.66
N LYS A 29 -18.67 3.13 -3.75
CA LYS A 29 -19.91 2.71 -3.08
C LYS A 29 -20.61 3.85 -2.37
N LYS A 30 -19.86 4.70 -1.65
CA LYS A 30 -20.44 5.87 -0.97
C LYS A 30 -21.02 6.87 -1.97
N TRP A 31 -20.29 7.19 -3.02
CA TRP A 31 -20.75 8.13 -4.03
C TRP A 31 -21.98 7.60 -4.80
N GLU A 32 -21.99 6.33 -5.15
CA GLU A 32 -23.13 5.67 -5.81
C GLU A 32 -24.39 5.63 -4.95
N SER A 33 -24.23 5.42 -3.63
CA SER A 33 -25.35 5.41 -2.69
C SER A 33 -26.11 6.75 -2.64
N GLN A 34 -25.48 7.84 -3.09
CA GLN A 34 -26.08 9.18 -3.20
C GLN A 34 -26.39 9.59 -4.65
N GLY A 35 -26.49 8.62 -5.57
CA GLY A 35 -26.84 8.86 -6.96
C GLY A 35 -25.74 9.55 -7.78
N CYS A 36 -24.48 9.42 -7.39
CA CYS A 36 -23.33 10.01 -8.06
C CYS A 36 -23.45 11.52 -8.26
N LYS A 37 -23.95 12.24 -7.27
CA LYS A 37 -24.08 13.70 -7.31
C LYS A 37 -22.73 14.36 -7.58
N LYS A 38 -22.72 15.38 -8.43
CA LYS A 38 -21.50 16.08 -8.86
C LYS A 38 -21.22 17.36 -8.08
N GLN A 39 -22.17 17.80 -7.29
CA GLN A 39 -22.08 19.01 -6.44
C GLN A 39 -23.09 18.92 -5.29
N GLY A 40 -22.83 19.62 -4.21
CA GLY A 40 -23.66 19.65 -3.02
C GLY A 40 -22.79 19.77 -1.76
N THR A 41 -23.40 19.64 -0.61
CA THR A 41 -22.66 19.46 0.63
C THR A 41 -21.98 18.07 0.67
N TRP A 42 -21.02 17.88 1.53
CA TRP A 42 -20.36 16.57 1.70
C TRP A 42 -21.36 15.45 2.00
N GLN A 43 -22.36 15.75 2.84
CA GLN A 43 -23.43 14.81 3.17
C GLN A 43 -24.34 14.49 1.98
N GLU A 44 -24.65 15.48 1.13
CA GLU A 44 -25.46 15.25 -0.07
C GLU A 44 -24.73 14.41 -1.11
N VAL A 45 -23.40 14.49 -1.16
CA VAL A 45 -22.57 13.78 -2.16
C VAL A 45 -22.15 12.38 -1.68
N PHE A 46 -21.85 12.22 -0.37
CA PHE A 46 -21.28 10.98 0.17
C PHE A 46 -22.14 10.33 1.26
N GLY A 47 -23.27 10.93 1.65
CA GLY A 47 -24.14 10.47 2.72
C GLY A 47 -23.80 11.10 4.07
N ALA A 48 -24.75 11.08 5.00
CA ALA A 48 -24.62 11.70 6.32
C ALA A 48 -24.20 10.65 7.37
N ASP A 49 -22.89 10.37 7.45
CA ASP A 49 -22.32 9.46 8.44
C ASP A 49 -20.87 9.84 8.79
N ILE A 50 -20.31 9.15 9.79
CA ILE A 50 -18.93 9.37 10.29
C ILE A 50 -17.85 9.16 9.21
N TYR A 51 -18.07 8.31 8.22
CA TYR A 51 -17.13 8.11 7.11
C TYR A 51 -17.10 9.31 6.16
N THR A 52 -18.21 10.04 6.03
CA THR A 52 -18.25 11.29 5.28
C THR A 52 -17.52 12.40 6.02
N ASP A 53 -17.62 12.42 7.35
CA ASP A 53 -16.84 13.36 8.19
C ASP A 53 -15.33 13.07 8.05
N GLU A 54 -14.93 11.80 7.97
CA GLU A 54 -13.55 11.43 7.72
C GLU A 54 -13.07 11.88 6.32
N ILE A 55 -13.87 11.70 5.27
CA ILE A 55 -13.56 12.17 3.91
C ILE A 55 -13.37 13.70 3.90
N PHE A 56 -14.26 14.43 4.58
CA PHE A 56 -14.14 15.88 4.73
C PHE A 56 -12.82 16.27 5.41
N MET A 57 -12.49 15.64 6.53
CA MET A 57 -11.25 15.91 7.24
C MET A 57 -10.03 15.57 6.38
N ALA A 58 -10.04 14.43 5.68
CA ALA A 58 -8.96 14.00 4.79
C ALA A 58 -8.70 15.04 3.68
N TRP A 59 -9.76 15.60 3.10
CA TRP A 59 -9.66 16.68 2.11
C TRP A 59 -8.95 17.90 2.67
N HIS A 60 -9.35 18.36 3.85
CA HIS A 60 -8.76 19.56 4.46
C HIS A 60 -7.33 19.35 4.91
N TYR A 61 -6.98 18.16 5.45
CA TYR A 61 -5.59 17.81 5.75
C TYR A 61 -4.75 17.76 4.49
N ALA A 62 -5.23 17.10 3.43
CA ALA A 62 -4.54 17.05 2.15
C ALA A 62 -4.29 18.47 1.60
N ARG A 63 -5.29 19.35 1.62
CA ARG A 63 -5.15 20.76 1.19
C ARG A 63 -4.16 21.56 2.03
N TYR A 64 -4.08 21.28 3.32
CA TYR A 64 -3.08 21.90 4.20
C TYR A 64 -1.66 21.40 3.84
N VAL A 65 -1.49 20.09 3.72
CA VAL A 65 -0.23 19.48 3.34
C VAL A 65 0.23 19.93 1.94
N GLU A 66 -0.69 20.10 1.01
CA GLU A 66 -0.42 20.63 -0.32
C GLU A 66 0.28 21.99 -0.29
N ARG A 67 -0.18 22.90 0.57
CA ARG A 67 0.46 24.23 0.71
C ARG A 67 1.89 24.11 1.23
N MET A 68 2.13 23.20 2.17
CA MET A 68 3.48 22.93 2.66
C MET A 68 4.36 22.32 1.55
N ALA A 69 3.82 21.36 0.81
CA ALA A 69 4.53 20.72 -0.30
C ALA A 69 4.90 21.71 -1.40
N GLN A 70 4.00 22.62 -1.78
CA GLN A 70 4.30 23.69 -2.75
C GLN A 70 5.42 24.59 -2.26
N THR A 71 5.41 24.99 -1.00
CA THR A 71 6.47 25.82 -0.41
C THR A 71 7.80 25.07 -0.39
N ALA A 72 7.80 23.79 0.05
CA ALA A 72 9.02 22.99 0.09
C ALA A 72 9.63 22.81 -1.30
N ARG A 73 8.81 22.50 -2.32
CA ARG A 73 9.27 22.35 -3.71
C ARG A 73 9.81 23.63 -4.34
N SER A 74 9.31 24.81 -3.91
CA SER A 74 9.84 26.09 -4.38
C SER A 74 11.26 26.35 -3.89
N ILE A 75 11.66 25.70 -2.79
CA ILE A 75 13.01 25.81 -2.20
C ILE A 75 13.91 24.68 -2.71
N TYR A 76 13.40 23.45 -2.65
CA TYR A 76 14.14 22.26 -3.05
C TYR A 76 13.20 21.20 -3.63
N ASN A 77 13.36 20.91 -4.92
CA ASN A 77 12.45 20.01 -5.64
C ASN A 77 12.89 18.54 -5.50
N VAL A 78 12.42 17.88 -4.47
CA VAL A 78 12.61 16.45 -4.22
C VAL A 78 11.27 15.73 -4.14
N PRO A 79 11.23 14.41 -4.34
CA PRO A 79 10.03 13.61 -4.07
C PRO A 79 9.56 13.77 -2.61
N LEU A 80 8.26 13.96 -2.44
CA LEU A 80 7.63 14.13 -1.13
C LEU A 80 6.68 12.97 -0.87
N TYR A 81 6.67 12.47 0.35
CA TYR A 81 5.70 11.46 0.78
C TYR A 81 4.96 11.87 2.05
N VAL A 82 3.79 11.30 2.22
CA VAL A 82 3.01 11.33 3.46
C VAL A 82 2.64 9.90 3.82
N ASN A 83 2.89 9.52 5.06
CA ASN A 83 2.48 8.23 5.61
C ASN A 83 1.35 8.39 6.63
N ALA A 84 0.65 7.30 6.88
CA ALA A 84 -0.38 7.22 7.90
C ALA A 84 -0.43 5.84 8.52
N ALA A 85 -0.66 5.84 9.84
CA ALA A 85 -1.06 4.65 10.54
C ALA A 85 -2.35 4.10 9.94
N MET A 86 -2.45 2.76 9.88
CA MET A 86 -3.56 2.08 9.25
C MET A 86 -4.82 2.10 10.11
N ASN A 87 -5.98 2.00 9.45
CA ASN A 87 -7.22 1.73 10.14
C ASN A 87 -7.24 0.28 10.64
N SER A 88 -7.41 0.09 11.93
CA SER A 88 -7.57 -1.25 12.50
C SER A 88 -8.89 -1.89 12.07
N ARG A 89 -8.87 -3.20 11.77
CA ARG A 89 -10.05 -3.94 11.31
C ARG A 89 -11.22 -3.84 12.30
N GLY A 90 -12.42 -3.62 11.77
CA GLY A 90 -13.65 -3.53 12.55
C GLY A 90 -13.83 -2.23 13.33
N ARG A 91 -12.89 -1.29 13.24
CA ARG A 91 -12.99 0.04 13.85
C ARG A 91 -13.60 1.06 12.89
N LYS A 92 -14.15 2.12 13.48
CA LYS A 92 -14.77 3.24 12.76
C LYS A 92 -13.85 4.46 12.80
N PRO A 93 -14.04 5.44 11.91
CA PRO A 93 -13.35 6.72 12.00
C PRO A 93 -13.47 7.33 13.42
N GLY A 94 -12.34 7.81 13.96
CA GLY A 94 -12.21 8.26 15.33
C GLY A 94 -11.74 7.20 16.33
N GLU A 95 -11.86 5.92 16.00
CA GLU A 95 -11.33 4.80 16.80
C GLU A 95 -9.92 4.36 16.33
N TYR A 96 -9.42 4.96 15.27
CA TYR A 96 -8.07 4.83 14.71
C TYR A 96 -7.58 6.22 14.28
N PRO A 97 -6.27 6.40 13.98
CA PRO A 97 -5.74 7.63 13.38
C PRO A 97 -6.41 7.90 12.03
N SER A 98 -7.44 8.78 12.05
CA SER A 98 -8.35 8.97 10.93
C SER A 98 -7.90 10.11 10.01
N ALA A 99 -8.42 10.13 8.77
CA ALA A 99 -8.24 11.20 7.80
C ALA A 99 -6.82 11.36 7.22
N GLY A 100 -5.85 10.51 7.59
CA GLY A 100 -4.56 10.39 6.91
C GLY A 100 -4.71 9.77 5.51
N PRO A 101 -3.62 9.56 4.76
CA PRO A 101 -3.64 8.89 3.45
C PRO A 101 -3.89 7.38 3.57
N LEU A 102 -4.99 7.01 4.23
CA LEU A 102 -5.47 5.64 4.35
C LEU A 102 -5.90 5.11 2.99
N ALA A 103 -5.84 3.80 2.79
CA ALA A 103 -6.15 3.18 1.50
C ALA A 103 -7.51 3.64 0.91
N HIS A 104 -8.55 3.71 1.74
CA HIS A 104 -9.88 4.15 1.30
C HIS A 104 -10.00 5.67 1.08
N LEU A 105 -9.03 6.45 1.50
CA LEU A 105 -8.95 7.91 1.33
C LEU A 105 -7.89 8.34 0.30
N ILE A 106 -7.20 7.40 -0.32
CA ILE A 106 -6.08 7.67 -1.24
C ILE A 106 -6.49 8.60 -2.38
N ASP A 107 -7.71 8.45 -2.88
CA ASP A 107 -8.25 9.30 -3.96
C ASP A 107 -8.46 10.75 -3.52
N VAL A 108 -8.91 10.93 -2.27
CA VAL A 108 -9.11 12.25 -1.65
C VAL A 108 -7.77 12.97 -1.48
N TRP A 109 -6.77 12.25 -0.97
CA TRP A 109 -5.43 12.77 -0.79
C TRP A 109 -4.76 13.13 -2.09
N ARG A 110 -4.88 12.30 -3.13
CA ARG A 110 -4.33 12.59 -4.45
C ARG A 110 -4.94 13.84 -5.08
N CYS A 111 -6.24 14.05 -4.89
CA CYS A 111 -6.91 15.25 -5.38
C CYS A 111 -6.54 16.49 -4.54
N GLY A 112 -6.44 16.34 -3.23
CA GLY A 112 -6.19 17.42 -2.29
C GLY A 112 -4.74 17.90 -2.26
N ALA A 113 -3.80 16.97 -2.47
CA ALA A 113 -2.35 17.20 -2.38
C ALA A 113 -1.59 16.67 -3.61
N PRO A 114 -1.79 17.26 -4.80
CA PRO A 114 -1.17 16.79 -6.04
C PRO A 114 0.36 16.93 -6.08
N ASN A 115 0.96 17.73 -5.20
CA ASN A 115 2.42 17.84 -5.07
C ASN A 115 3.03 16.82 -4.11
N ILE A 116 2.23 15.92 -3.52
CA ILE A 116 2.73 14.74 -2.81
C ILE A 116 2.85 13.59 -3.82
N ASP A 117 4.06 13.04 -3.95
CA ASP A 117 4.36 12.00 -4.94
C ASP A 117 3.91 10.62 -4.45
N ILE A 118 4.03 10.36 -3.14
CA ILE A 118 3.84 9.04 -2.55
C ILE A 118 2.91 9.14 -1.35
N LEU A 119 1.89 8.31 -1.33
CA LEU A 119 1.03 8.09 -0.17
C LEU A 119 1.36 6.70 0.39
N ALA A 120 1.81 6.63 1.63
CA ALA A 120 2.47 5.46 2.20
C ALA A 120 1.75 4.91 3.43
N PRO A 121 1.71 3.57 3.64
CA PRO A 121 1.16 2.98 4.85
C PRO A 121 2.22 2.73 5.91
N ASP A 122 1.85 2.87 7.19
CA ASP A 122 2.56 2.27 8.31
C ASP A 122 1.89 0.93 8.62
N LEU A 123 2.55 -0.19 8.29
CA LEU A 123 1.95 -1.52 8.28
C LEU A 123 2.15 -2.27 9.59
N TYR A 124 1.12 -2.30 10.43
CA TYR A 124 1.10 -3.04 11.69
C TYR A 124 0.03 -4.13 11.73
N ASP A 125 -0.92 -4.10 10.82
CA ASP A 125 -2.02 -5.05 10.73
C ASP A 125 -1.64 -6.31 9.93
N ASP A 126 -2.36 -7.40 10.18
CA ASP A 126 -2.30 -8.61 9.37
C ASP A 126 -2.89 -8.37 7.96
N GLY A 127 -2.59 -9.30 7.03
CA GLY A 127 -3.08 -9.20 5.66
C GLY A 127 -2.22 -8.31 4.78
N PHE A 128 -0.92 -8.43 4.94
CA PHE A 128 0.12 -7.68 4.24
C PHE A 128 -0.14 -7.56 2.74
N THR A 129 -0.38 -8.67 2.03
CA THR A 129 -0.60 -8.68 0.57
C THR A 129 -1.80 -7.85 0.14
N ASN A 130 -2.88 -7.89 0.92
CA ASN A 130 -4.07 -7.11 0.64
C ASN A 130 -3.83 -5.60 0.84
N TRP A 131 -3.10 -5.22 1.88
CA TRP A 131 -2.80 -3.82 2.15
C TRP A 131 -1.88 -3.22 1.09
N VAL A 132 -0.78 -3.89 0.74
CA VAL A 132 0.16 -3.37 -0.27
C VAL A 132 -0.50 -3.21 -1.63
N ALA A 133 -1.40 -4.14 -2.01
CA ALA A 133 -2.17 -4.04 -3.25
C ALA A 133 -3.06 -2.79 -3.30
N GLN A 134 -3.66 -2.38 -2.17
CA GLN A 134 -4.49 -1.19 -2.10
C GLN A 134 -3.68 0.11 -2.24
N TYR A 135 -2.43 0.14 -1.75
CA TYR A 135 -1.55 1.30 -1.89
C TYR A 135 -0.86 1.40 -3.25
N LYS A 136 -0.81 0.32 -4.03
CA LYS A 136 -0.31 0.33 -5.41
C LYS A 136 -1.32 0.92 -6.41
N LEU A 137 -2.52 1.29 -5.99
CA LEU A 137 -3.54 1.87 -6.87
C LEU A 137 -3.11 3.25 -7.42
N HIS A 138 -3.65 3.61 -8.58
CA HIS A 138 -3.55 4.95 -9.17
C HIS A 138 -2.14 5.45 -9.48
N ASN A 139 -1.23 4.58 -9.88
CA ASN A 139 0.17 4.95 -10.10
C ASN A 139 0.86 5.50 -8.84
N ASN A 140 0.36 5.15 -7.65
CA ASN A 140 1.06 5.45 -6.42
C ASN A 140 2.28 4.55 -6.31
N PRO A 141 3.51 5.07 -6.27
CA PRO A 141 4.68 4.24 -6.00
C PRO A 141 4.51 3.59 -4.63
N LEU A 142 4.72 2.28 -4.54
CA LEU A 142 4.64 1.60 -3.25
C LEU A 142 5.89 1.87 -2.43
N PHE A 143 5.72 2.55 -1.31
CA PHE A 143 6.73 2.77 -0.29
C PHE A 143 6.14 2.44 1.08
N ILE A 144 6.85 1.65 1.87
CA ILE A 144 6.45 1.27 3.22
C ILE A 144 7.48 1.85 4.19
N PRO A 145 7.29 3.10 4.66
CA PRO A 145 8.26 3.78 5.53
C PRO A 145 8.30 3.17 6.92
N GLU A 146 7.24 2.43 7.30
CA GLU A 146 7.15 1.81 8.61
C GLU A 146 6.36 0.51 8.54
N ILE A 147 6.95 -0.56 9.07
CA ILE A 147 6.29 -1.86 9.23
C ILE A 147 6.74 -2.51 10.53
N ARG A 148 5.84 -3.26 11.19
CA ARG A 148 6.20 -4.06 12.37
C ARG A 148 7.40 -4.94 12.07
N LEU A 149 8.45 -4.87 12.89
CA LEU A 149 9.62 -5.73 12.77
C LEU A 149 9.25 -7.20 13.02
N THR A 150 9.51 -8.04 12.03
CA THR A 150 9.32 -9.50 12.09
C THR A 150 10.33 -10.20 11.19
N ASP A 151 10.60 -11.48 11.44
CA ASP A 151 11.47 -12.30 10.61
C ASP A 151 11.00 -12.42 9.15
N ASN A 152 9.69 -12.23 8.92
CA ASN A 152 9.09 -12.30 7.59
C ASN A 152 9.38 -11.06 6.73
N ASN A 153 9.88 -9.97 7.29
CA ASN A 153 10.04 -8.71 6.54
C ASN A 153 11.03 -8.86 5.38
N GLY A 154 12.02 -9.75 5.51
CA GLY A 154 12.94 -10.04 4.43
C GLY A 154 12.26 -10.65 3.20
N VAL A 155 11.45 -11.69 3.37
CA VAL A 155 10.72 -12.33 2.26
C VAL A 155 9.62 -11.43 1.71
N ARG A 156 8.98 -10.63 2.56
CA ARG A 156 8.00 -9.62 2.17
C ARG A 156 8.62 -8.54 1.28
N ALA A 157 9.85 -8.14 1.58
CA ALA A 157 10.60 -7.20 0.75
C ALA A 157 10.76 -7.75 -0.68
N PHE A 158 11.24 -8.99 -0.86
CA PHE A 158 11.32 -9.60 -2.18
C PHE A 158 9.99 -9.58 -2.94
N TYR A 159 8.91 -9.92 -2.23
CA TYR A 159 7.57 -9.91 -2.83
C TYR A 159 7.17 -8.53 -3.35
N ILE A 160 7.29 -7.49 -2.54
CA ILE A 160 6.82 -6.15 -2.96
C ILE A 160 7.72 -5.52 -4.01
N PHE A 161 9.03 -5.76 -3.96
CA PHE A 161 9.94 -5.29 -5.01
C PHE A 161 9.64 -5.95 -6.36
N GLY A 162 9.26 -7.23 -6.35
CA GLY A 162 8.94 -7.96 -7.57
C GLY A 162 7.52 -7.79 -8.07
N GLU A 163 6.52 -7.85 -7.19
CA GLU A 163 5.10 -7.85 -7.59
C GLU A 163 4.53 -6.44 -7.72
N HIS A 164 5.04 -5.50 -6.92
CA HIS A 164 4.47 -4.18 -6.82
C HIS A 164 5.43 -3.05 -7.23
N ASP A 165 6.61 -3.37 -7.74
CA ASP A 165 7.65 -2.38 -8.06
C ASP A 165 7.91 -1.42 -6.90
N ALA A 166 7.92 -1.94 -5.67
CA ALA A 166 8.10 -1.11 -4.48
C ALA A 166 9.47 -0.42 -4.48
N ILE A 167 9.53 0.79 -3.94
CA ILE A 167 10.76 1.58 -3.86
C ILE A 167 11.46 1.47 -2.50
N GLY A 168 10.77 0.93 -1.48
CA GLY A 168 11.38 0.73 -0.16
C GLY A 168 10.44 0.09 0.84
N ILE A 169 11.05 -0.49 1.88
CA ILE A 169 10.40 -1.02 3.08
C ILE A 169 11.32 -0.81 4.26
N SER A 170 10.79 -0.29 5.38
CA SER A 170 11.55 0.04 6.57
C SER A 170 10.91 -0.59 7.81
N PRO A 171 11.41 -1.72 8.32
CA PRO A 171 10.98 -2.25 9.60
C PRO A 171 11.28 -1.27 10.74
N PHE A 172 10.30 -1.04 11.60
CA PHE A 172 10.45 -0.15 12.75
C PHE A 172 11.46 -0.74 13.74
N SER A 173 12.37 0.09 14.26
CA SER A 173 13.49 -0.34 15.13
C SER A 173 14.31 -1.47 14.50
N ILE A 174 14.67 -1.34 13.23
CA ILE A 174 15.41 -2.38 12.48
C ILE A 174 16.74 -2.76 13.19
N GLU A 175 17.36 -1.83 13.91
CA GLU A 175 18.55 -2.01 14.72
C GLU A 175 18.38 -3.08 15.81
N ASP A 176 17.19 -3.22 16.35
CA ASP A 176 16.89 -4.23 17.39
C ASP A 176 16.85 -5.66 16.83
N GLY A 177 16.69 -5.82 15.53
CA GLY A 177 16.61 -7.11 14.83
C GLY A 177 17.85 -7.48 14.03
N SER A 178 18.93 -6.68 14.10
CA SER A 178 20.09 -6.80 13.19
C SER A 178 21.39 -7.23 13.89
N ASP A 179 21.34 -7.71 15.13
CA ASP A 179 22.54 -8.03 15.94
C ASP A 179 23.37 -9.20 15.40
N SER A 180 22.85 -9.96 14.44
CA SER A 180 23.55 -11.11 13.88
C SER A 180 23.53 -11.08 12.35
N SER A 181 24.69 -11.37 11.73
CA SER A 181 24.79 -11.62 10.29
C SER A 181 23.92 -12.78 9.80
N ASP A 182 23.52 -13.65 10.74
CA ASP A 182 22.68 -14.82 10.48
C ASP A 182 21.17 -14.49 10.54
N SER A 183 20.82 -13.27 10.94
CA SER A 183 19.44 -12.82 10.93
C SER A 183 18.84 -12.94 9.53
N PRO A 184 17.66 -13.55 9.36
CA PRO A 184 16.97 -13.64 8.06
C PRO A 184 16.76 -12.28 7.40
N LEU A 185 16.55 -11.25 8.20
CA LEU A 185 16.39 -9.87 7.71
C LEU A 185 17.70 -9.34 7.10
N VAL A 186 18.81 -9.47 7.83
CA VAL A 186 20.14 -9.03 7.34
C VAL A 186 20.53 -9.76 6.07
N GLN A 187 20.34 -11.08 6.02
CA GLN A 187 20.59 -11.85 4.81
C GLN A 187 19.73 -11.41 3.63
N SER A 188 18.44 -11.16 3.86
CA SER A 188 17.52 -10.69 2.82
C SER A 188 17.90 -9.31 2.28
N TYR A 189 18.26 -8.37 3.15
CA TYR A 189 18.71 -7.04 2.72
C TYR A 189 20.06 -7.09 1.99
N THR A 190 20.96 -7.97 2.40
CA THR A 190 22.22 -8.22 1.68
C THR A 190 21.94 -8.69 0.26
N ARG A 191 21.04 -9.66 0.10
CA ARG A 191 20.65 -10.16 -1.23
C ARG A 191 19.93 -9.09 -2.07
N LEU A 192 19.04 -8.31 -1.46
CA LEU A 192 18.39 -7.20 -2.17
C LEU A 192 19.40 -6.17 -2.66
N LYS A 193 20.41 -5.85 -1.84
CA LYS A 193 21.51 -4.96 -2.25
C LYS A 193 22.27 -5.52 -3.46
N GLU A 194 22.55 -6.80 -3.50
CA GLU A 194 23.18 -7.47 -4.64
C GLU A 194 22.30 -7.42 -5.91
N LEU A 195 20.97 -7.47 -5.74
CA LEU A 195 19.99 -7.39 -6.82
C LEU A 195 19.65 -5.98 -7.30
N MET A 196 20.11 -4.93 -6.60
CA MET A 196 19.77 -3.54 -6.95
C MET A 196 20.02 -3.17 -8.41
N PRO A 197 21.11 -3.58 -9.07
CA PRO A 197 21.31 -3.28 -10.50
C PRO A 197 20.18 -3.85 -11.37
N LEU A 198 19.74 -5.08 -11.12
CA LEU A 198 18.65 -5.72 -11.86
C LEU A 198 17.29 -5.06 -11.53
N LEU A 199 17.04 -4.78 -10.25
CA LEU A 199 15.83 -4.08 -9.84
C LEU A 199 15.72 -2.71 -10.52
N THR A 200 16.79 -1.94 -10.51
CA THR A 200 16.83 -0.61 -11.14
C THR A 200 16.61 -0.70 -12.65
N GLU A 201 17.12 -1.74 -13.30
CA GLU A 201 16.96 -1.93 -14.75
C GLU A 201 15.55 -2.39 -15.12
N TYR A 202 14.95 -3.32 -14.38
CA TYR A 202 13.77 -4.06 -14.81
C TYR A 202 12.46 -3.73 -14.09
N GLN A 203 12.49 -3.04 -12.94
CA GLN A 203 11.27 -2.58 -12.28
C GLN A 203 10.44 -1.65 -13.18
N GLY A 204 9.13 -1.71 -13.06
CA GLY A 204 8.20 -0.93 -13.87
C GLY A 204 8.05 -1.39 -15.32
N LYS A 205 8.83 -2.37 -15.77
CA LYS A 205 8.79 -2.90 -17.15
C LYS A 205 7.99 -4.22 -17.28
N GLY A 206 7.39 -4.69 -16.18
CA GLY A 206 6.67 -5.96 -16.17
C GLY A 206 7.56 -7.21 -16.22
N MET A 207 8.88 -7.03 -16.18
CA MET A 207 9.88 -8.10 -16.28
C MET A 207 10.15 -8.82 -14.96
N ILE A 208 9.76 -8.25 -13.84
CA ILE A 208 9.95 -8.83 -12.52
C ILE A 208 8.60 -9.25 -11.94
N LYS A 209 8.58 -10.43 -11.32
CA LYS A 209 7.45 -10.92 -10.53
C LYS A 209 7.90 -11.27 -9.13
N GLY A 210 7.05 -10.98 -8.15
CA GLY A 210 7.26 -11.37 -6.76
C GLY A 210 6.33 -12.50 -6.38
N VAL A 211 6.80 -13.42 -5.56
CA VAL A 211 5.98 -14.48 -4.97
C VAL A 211 6.09 -14.43 -3.46
N LEU A 212 4.97 -14.67 -2.78
CA LEU A 212 4.89 -14.78 -1.33
C LEU A 212 3.99 -15.95 -0.98
N PHE A 213 4.49 -16.87 -0.18
CA PHE A 213 3.81 -18.08 0.23
C PHE A 213 3.67 -18.15 1.74
N ASN A 214 2.63 -18.82 2.16
CA ASN A 214 2.35 -19.17 3.54
C ASN A 214 1.60 -20.51 3.59
N GLN A 215 1.14 -20.91 4.75
CA GLN A 215 0.44 -22.19 4.91
C GLN A 215 -0.90 -22.25 4.15
N LYS A 216 -1.51 -21.12 3.78
CA LYS A 216 -2.76 -21.05 2.98
C LYS A 216 -2.43 -20.92 1.49
N ASP A 217 -1.54 -20.01 1.15
CA ASP A 217 -1.13 -19.68 -0.21
C ASP A 217 0.19 -20.42 -0.52
N LYS A 218 0.09 -21.65 -0.95
CA LYS A 218 1.22 -22.60 -1.05
C LYS A 218 1.91 -22.60 -2.41
N GLU A 219 1.20 -22.15 -3.45
CA GLU A 219 1.62 -22.28 -4.84
C GLU A 219 1.17 -21.07 -5.66
N ARG A 220 1.98 -20.68 -6.63
CA ARG A 220 1.63 -19.72 -7.67
C ARG A 220 2.18 -20.16 -9.01
N ILE A 221 1.34 -20.11 -10.05
CA ILE A 221 1.74 -20.33 -11.42
C ILE A 221 1.91 -18.98 -12.11
N ILE A 222 3.05 -18.75 -12.72
CA ILE A 222 3.36 -17.57 -13.53
C ILE A 222 3.50 -18.04 -14.96
N THR A 223 2.63 -17.54 -15.83
CA THR A 223 2.65 -17.81 -17.26
C THR A 223 3.16 -16.60 -18.03
N ASP A 224 4.00 -16.85 -19.02
CA ASP A 224 4.53 -15.87 -19.95
C ASP A 224 4.71 -16.51 -21.32
N ASP A 225 3.91 -16.08 -22.30
CA ASP A 225 3.84 -16.64 -23.64
C ASP A 225 3.97 -18.19 -23.65
N ASP A 226 5.15 -18.72 -23.96
CA ASP A 226 5.41 -20.15 -24.06
C ASP A 226 5.95 -20.79 -22.77
N LEU A 227 6.17 -20.01 -21.71
CA LEU A 227 6.76 -20.49 -20.45
C LEU A 227 5.75 -20.44 -19.30
N SER A 228 5.65 -21.54 -18.57
CA SER A 228 4.88 -21.62 -17.32
C SER A 228 5.80 -22.04 -16.18
N ILE A 229 5.91 -21.18 -15.16
CA ILE A 229 6.73 -21.42 -13.97
C ILE A 229 5.80 -21.68 -12.79
N THR A 230 5.88 -22.88 -12.21
CA THR A 230 5.18 -23.20 -10.96
C THR A 230 6.11 -22.96 -9.79
N CYS A 231 5.76 -21.97 -8.96
CA CYS A 231 6.47 -21.64 -7.74
C CYS A 231 5.72 -22.22 -6.55
N ARG A 232 6.43 -22.86 -5.61
CA ARG A 232 5.82 -23.49 -4.43
C ARG A 232 6.60 -23.17 -3.18
N HIS A 233 5.90 -23.09 -2.05
CA HIS A 233 6.55 -23.09 -0.76
C HIS A 233 7.33 -24.39 -0.57
N TYR A 234 8.58 -24.32 -0.08
CA TYR A 234 9.45 -25.49 0.02
C TYR A 234 8.93 -26.58 0.97
N PHE A 235 8.07 -26.26 1.94
CA PHE A 235 7.40 -27.25 2.79
C PHE A 235 6.33 -28.08 2.05
N THR A 236 5.99 -27.76 0.81
CA THR A 236 5.12 -28.60 -0.02
C THR A 236 5.88 -29.77 -0.67
N LEU A 237 7.19 -29.82 -0.53
CA LEU A 237 8.00 -30.88 -1.10
C LEU A 237 7.70 -32.21 -0.39
N PRO A 238 7.48 -33.33 -1.13
CA PRO A 238 6.98 -34.59 -0.55
C PRO A 238 7.90 -35.23 0.49
N TRP A 239 9.17 -34.86 0.46
CA TRP A 239 10.19 -35.40 1.41
C TRP A 239 10.39 -34.49 2.64
N ASP A 240 9.74 -33.33 2.71
CA ASP A 240 9.86 -32.45 3.88
C ASP A 240 8.84 -32.88 4.94
N PRO A 241 9.27 -33.32 6.14
CA PRO A 241 8.35 -33.77 7.18
C PRO A 241 7.40 -32.67 7.65
N ARG A 242 7.78 -31.39 7.53
CA ARG A 242 6.97 -30.23 7.91
C ARG A 242 5.75 -30.03 7.02
N ALA A 243 5.70 -30.71 5.88
CA ALA A 243 4.51 -30.72 5.03
C ALA A 243 3.28 -31.30 5.76
N THR A 244 3.49 -32.23 6.70
CA THR A 244 2.42 -33.04 7.34
C THR A 244 2.49 -33.14 8.86
N ASP A 245 3.55 -32.66 9.49
CA ASP A 245 3.78 -32.82 10.94
C ASP A 245 2.99 -31.81 11.80
N GLY A 246 2.23 -30.90 11.19
CA GLY A 246 1.46 -29.88 11.88
C GLY A 246 2.29 -28.63 12.28
N SER A 247 3.54 -28.54 11.89
CA SER A 247 4.39 -27.37 12.12
C SER A 247 3.79 -26.11 11.47
N ALA A 248 3.95 -24.97 12.11
CA ALA A 248 3.64 -23.68 11.51
C ALA A 248 4.64 -23.38 10.37
N TRP A 249 4.14 -22.94 9.23
CA TRP A 249 4.99 -22.58 8.09
C TRP A 249 5.43 -21.12 8.19
N PRO A 250 6.73 -20.84 8.08
CA PRO A 250 7.19 -19.47 7.89
C PRO A 250 6.70 -18.95 6.54
N GLU A 251 6.64 -17.62 6.36
CA GLU A 251 6.46 -17.08 5.02
C GLU A 251 7.68 -17.40 4.16
N GLY A 252 7.44 -17.77 2.91
CA GLY A 252 8.45 -17.98 1.88
C GLY A 252 8.21 -17.03 0.73
N GLY A 253 9.25 -16.49 0.13
CA GLY A 253 9.09 -15.55 -0.98
C GLY A 253 10.31 -15.45 -1.86
N GLY A 254 10.14 -14.78 -3.01
CA GLY A 254 11.22 -14.61 -3.97
C GLY A 254 10.88 -13.64 -5.09
N LEU A 255 11.91 -13.37 -5.88
CA LEU A 255 11.84 -12.61 -7.12
C LEU A 255 12.06 -13.56 -8.30
N ILE A 256 11.34 -13.30 -9.38
CA ILE A 256 11.50 -13.98 -10.66
C ILE A 256 11.72 -12.89 -11.70
N LEU A 257 12.85 -12.95 -12.38
CA LEU A 257 13.15 -12.10 -13.53
C LEU A 257 12.90 -12.93 -14.80
N LYS A 258 12.16 -12.34 -15.73
CA LYS A 258 11.85 -12.92 -17.04
C LYS A 258 12.97 -12.65 -18.04
#